data_1b6df886d3237c819e3bcfe525055ace
#
_entry.id   1b6df886d3237c819e3bcfe525055ace
#
_cell.length_a   1.000
_cell.length_b   1.000
_cell.length_c   1.000
_cell.angle_alpha   90.00
_cell.angle_beta   90.00
_cell.angle_gamma   90.00
#
_symmetry.space_group_name_H-M   'P 1'
#
loop_
_entity.id
_entity.type
_entity.pdbx_description
1 polymer ?
#
loop_
_entity_poly.entity_id
_entity_poly.type
_entity_poly.pdbx_seq_one_letter_code
_entity_poly.pdbx_strand_id
1 'polypeptide(L)'
;MSKTIDLQVEKSRSLIEGYRSHLSELQGRGVSADQLDRMEQNIQRLIAAGEECDRMRAALSEKVRDTNAILQAVKDEFLQQKQIVKAAYDQEDWRRYGIMDKR
;
A
#
# COMPACT_ATOMS: atom_id res chain seq x y z
N MET A 1 3.47 -2.90 10.38
CA MET A 1 2.75 -1.63 10.61
C MET A 1 3.71 -0.45 10.65
N SER A 2 3.20 0.77 10.54
CA SER A 2 4.05 1.94 10.59
C SER A 2 4.61 2.15 12.00
N LYS A 3 5.79 2.79 12.06
CA LYS A 3 6.44 3.15 13.32
C LYS A 3 5.57 4.10 14.16
N THR A 4 4.84 4.99 13.50
CA THR A 4 3.93 5.93 14.16
C THR A 4 2.80 5.21 14.88
N ILE A 5 2.20 4.21 14.23
CA ILE A 5 1.13 3.39 14.82
C ILE A 5 1.68 2.61 16.01
N ASP A 6 2.80 1.94 15.84
CA ASP A 6 3.40 1.12 16.90
C ASP A 6 3.74 1.94 18.14
N LEU A 7 4.32 3.12 17.95
CA LEU A 7 4.64 4.03 19.06
C LEU A 7 3.39 4.53 19.76
N GLN A 8 2.36 4.90 19.01
CA GLN A 8 1.12 5.40 19.61
C GLN A 8 0.39 4.29 20.39
N VAL A 9 0.37 3.07 19.85
CA VAL A 9 -0.21 1.92 20.55
C VAL A 9 0.52 1.68 21.89
N GLU A 10 1.85 1.67 21.86
CA GLU A 10 2.67 1.46 23.04
C GLU A 10 2.40 2.53 24.10
N LYS A 11 2.42 3.80 23.71
CA LYS A 11 2.16 4.94 24.62
C LYS A 11 0.76 4.86 25.21
N SER A 12 -0.22 4.54 24.37
CA SER A 12 -1.63 4.49 24.79
C SER A 12 -1.87 3.34 25.76
N ARG A 13 -1.27 2.19 25.52
CA ARG A 13 -1.38 1.05 26.43
C ARG A 13 -0.71 1.31 27.76
N SER A 14 0.44 1.95 27.75
CA SER A 14 1.11 2.37 28.98
C SER A 14 0.24 3.32 29.81
N LEU A 15 -0.40 4.28 29.15
CA LEU A 15 -1.30 5.22 29.80
C LEU A 15 -2.51 4.48 30.43
N ILE A 16 -3.14 3.58 29.67
CA ILE A 16 -4.28 2.80 30.13
C ILE A 16 -3.90 1.98 31.36
N GLU A 17 -2.75 1.31 31.31
CA GLU A 17 -2.26 0.50 32.44
C GLU A 17 -2.05 1.36 33.69
N GLY A 18 -1.38 2.51 33.53
CA GLY A 18 -1.18 3.43 34.64
C GLY A 18 -2.48 3.96 35.18
N TYR A 19 -3.44 4.30 34.33
CA TYR A 19 -4.74 4.82 34.74
C TYR A 19 -5.56 3.75 35.48
N ARG A 20 -5.55 2.50 34.98
CA ARG A 20 -6.28 1.41 35.65
C ARG A 20 -5.72 1.12 37.03
N SER A 21 -4.43 1.23 37.22
CA SER A 21 -3.76 1.02 38.51
C SER A 21 -4.15 2.10 39.55
N HIS A 22 -4.57 3.29 39.11
CA HIS A 22 -4.88 4.43 39.94
C HIS A 22 -6.29 4.96 39.69
N LEU A 23 -7.20 4.09 39.21
CA LEU A 23 -8.52 4.53 38.76
C LEU A 23 -9.35 5.19 39.85
N SER A 24 -9.24 4.70 41.09
CA SER A 24 -9.97 5.29 42.23
C SER A 24 -9.60 6.77 42.45
N GLU A 25 -8.35 7.14 42.23
CA GLU A 25 -7.90 8.51 42.33
C GLU A 25 -8.38 9.37 41.15
N LEU A 26 -8.40 8.79 39.97
CA LEU A 26 -8.72 9.49 38.71
C LEU A 26 -10.22 9.65 38.47
N GLN A 27 -11.06 8.82 39.07
CA GLN A 27 -12.51 8.92 38.92
C GLN A 27 -13.04 10.28 39.36
N GLY A 28 -12.45 10.85 40.40
CA GLY A 28 -12.79 12.20 40.85
C GLY A 28 -12.32 13.30 39.90
N ARG A 29 -11.51 12.97 38.91
CA ARG A 29 -10.95 13.91 37.94
C ARG A 29 -11.58 13.73 36.54
N GLY A 30 -12.63 12.93 36.41
CA GLY A 30 -13.34 12.77 35.16
C GLY A 30 -12.89 11.57 34.30
N VAL A 31 -12.01 10.74 34.81
CA VAL A 31 -11.60 9.50 34.12
C VAL A 31 -12.50 8.36 34.58
N SER A 32 -13.04 7.60 33.62
CA SER A 32 -13.91 6.46 33.90
C SER A 32 -13.36 5.20 33.24
N ALA A 33 -13.75 4.04 33.80
CA ALA A 33 -13.43 2.74 33.23
C ALA A 33 -13.95 2.61 31.80
N ASP A 34 -15.14 3.16 31.53
CA ASP A 34 -15.76 3.12 30.18
C ASP A 34 -14.92 3.85 29.15
N GLN A 35 -14.32 4.99 29.51
CA GLN A 35 -13.42 5.72 28.63
C GLN A 35 -12.18 4.91 28.28
N LEU A 36 -11.62 4.22 29.27
CA LEU A 36 -10.45 3.36 29.05
C LEU A 36 -10.80 2.15 28.18
N ASP A 37 -11.97 1.57 28.37
CA ASP A 37 -12.45 0.46 27.55
C ASP A 37 -12.64 0.89 26.09
N ARG A 38 -13.22 2.05 25.85
CA ARG A 38 -13.36 2.62 24.50
C ARG A 38 -12.01 2.88 23.86
N MET A 39 -11.07 3.41 24.62
CA MET A 39 -9.71 3.65 24.14
C MET A 39 -9.04 2.35 23.72
N GLU A 40 -9.19 1.29 24.54
CA GLU A 40 -8.67 -0.04 24.21
C GLU A 40 -9.30 -0.58 22.92
N GLN A 41 -10.60 -0.43 22.74
CA GLN A 41 -11.29 -0.83 21.51
C GLN A 41 -10.76 -0.06 20.30
N ASN A 42 -10.52 1.22 20.44
CA ASN A 42 -9.97 2.03 19.36
C ASN A 42 -8.51 1.63 19.03
N ILE A 43 -7.74 1.23 20.04
CA ILE A 43 -6.40 0.68 19.82
C ILE A 43 -6.49 -0.61 18.98
N GLN A 44 -7.41 -1.49 19.31
CA GLN A 44 -7.62 -2.74 18.56
C GLN A 44 -8.02 -2.44 17.10
N ARG A 45 -8.88 -1.46 16.90
CA ARG A 45 -9.29 -1.03 15.55
C ARG A 45 -8.12 -0.45 14.77
N LEU A 46 -7.27 0.32 15.45
CA LEU A 46 -6.07 0.90 14.82
C LEU A 46 -5.10 -0.20 14.39
N ILE A 47 -4.87 -1.19 15.24
CA ILE A 47 -3.99 -2.32 14.91
C ILE A 47 -4.53 -3.07 13.69
N ALA A 48 -5.83 -3.39 13.69
CA ALA A 48 -6.47 -4.11 12.59
C ALA A 48 -6.39 -3.32 11.27
N ALA A 49 -6.62 -2.00 11.33
CA ALA A 49 -6.52 -1.13 10.17
C ALA A 49 -5.08 -1.08 9.63
N GLY A 50 -4.09 -1.02 10.52
CA GLY A 50 -2.67 -1.04 10.14
C GLY A 50 -2.27 -2.33 9.44
N GLU A 51 -2.74 -3.47 9.96
CA GLU A 51 -2.49 -4.78 9.34
C GLU A 51 -3.14 -4.88 7.96
N GLU A 52 -4.35 -4.33 7.81
CA GLU A 52 -5.01 -4.27 6.51
C GLU A 52 -4.23 -3.43 5.51
N CYS A 53 -3.70 -2.29 5.95
CA CYS A 53 -2.83 -1.46 5.10
C CYS A 53 -1.61 -2.25 4.64
N ASP A 54 -0.99 -3.03 5.52
CA ASP A 54 0.18 -3.84 5.17
C ASP A 54 -0.19 -4.89 4.11
N ARG A 55 -1.34 -5.55 4.27
CA ARG A 55 -1.83 -6.52 3.29
C ARG A 55 -2.09 -5.87 1.93
N MET A 56 -2.70 -4.69 1.94
CA MET A 56 -2.98 -3.94 0.70
C MET A 56 -1.70 -3.51 -0.02
N ARG A 57 -0.69 -3.09 0.74
CA ARG A 57 0.63 -2.73 0.17
C ARG A 57 1.31 -3.94 -0.45
N ALA A 58 1.26 -5.09 0.21
CA ALA A 58 1.82 -6.33 -0.32
C ALA A 58 1.12 -6.74 -1.61
N ALA A 59 -0.22 -6.68 -1.63
CA ALA A 59 -1.02 -6.99 -2.80
C ALA A 59 -0.73 -6.02 -3.95
N LEU A 60 -0.57 -4.72 -3.64
CA LEU A 60 -0.24 -3.72 -4.64
C LEU A 60 1.15 -3.96 -5.25
N SER A 61 2.14 -4.28 -4.40
CA SER A 61 3.50 -4.58 -4.88
C SER A 61 3.51 -5.76 -5.83
N GLU A 62 2.75 -6.80 -5.52
CA GLU A 62 2.60 -7.97 -6.38
C GLU A 62 1.92 -7.59 -7.71
N LYS A 63 0.85 -6.79 -7.64
CA LYS A 63 0.13 -6.34 -8.83
C LYS A 63 1.01 -5.47 -9.73
N VAL A 64 1.82 -4.61 -9.15
CA VAL A 64 2.78 -3.78 -9.90
C VAL A 64 3.80 -4.66 -10.62
N ARG A 65 4.29 -5.68 -9.95
CA ARG A 65 5.25 -6.64 -10.55
C ARG A 65 4.63 -7.36 -11.73
N ASP A 66 3.39 -7.85 -11.58
CA ASP A 66 2.66 -8.51 -12.65
C ASP A 66 2.40 -7.57 -13.82
N THR A 67 2.01 -6.34 -13.52
CA THR A 67 1.76 -5.31 -14.54
C THR A 67 3.02 -5.02 -15.34
N ASN A 68 4.17 -4.90 -14.67
CA ASN A 68 5.45 -4.67 -15.34
C ASN A 68 5.86 -5.83 -16.22
N ALA A 69 5.54 -7.07 -15.82
CA ALA A 69 5.80 -8.24 -16.65
C ALA A 69 4.96 -8.21 -17.93
N ILE A 70 3.68 -7.82 -17.81
CA ILE A 70 2.79 -7.67 -18.98
C ILE A 70 3.29 -6.55 -19.89
N LEU A 71 3.70 -5.42 -19.30
CA LEU A 71 4.26 -4.30 -20.05
C LEU A 71 5.49 -4.75 -20.87
N GLN A 72 6.37 -5.53 -20.26
CA GLN A 72 7.55 -6.02 -20.94
C GLN A 72 7.17 -6.95 -22.10
N ALA A 73 6.17 -7.81 -21.90
CA ALA A 73 5.69 -8.70 -22.98
C ALA A 73 5.14 -7.87 -24.15
N VAL A 74 4.39 -6.82 -23.89
CA VAL A 74 3.85 -5.94 -24.94
C VAL A 74 4.99 -5.24 -25.68
N LYS A 75 6.00 -4.75 -24.97
CA LYS A 75 7.17 -4.13 -25.59
C LYS A 75 7.92 -5.09 -26.50
N ASP A 76 8.09 -6.33 -26.05
CA ASP A 76 8.79 -7.37 -26.83
C ASP A 76 8.01 -7.73 -28.10
N GLU A 77 6.70 -7.92 -27.97
CA GLU A 77 5.82 -8.20 -29.11
C GLU A 77 5.81 -7.04 -30.11
N PHE A 78 5.72 -5.82 -29.60
CA PHE A 78 5.79 -4.61 -30.42
C PHE A 78 7.09 -4.57 -31.23
N LEU A 79 8.22 -4.82 -30.57
CA LEU A 79 9.52 -4.81 -31.22
C LEU A 79 9.63 -5.88 -32.30
N GLN A 80 9.14 -7.11 -32.01
CA GLN A 80 9.14 -8.22 -32.96
C GLN A 80 8.32 -7.87 -34.22
N GLN A 81 7.12 -7.33 -34.03
CA GLN A 81 6.26 -6.96 -35.14
C GLN A 81 6.85 -5.84 -35.97
N LYS A 82 7.42 -4.84 -35.32
CA LYS A 82 8.08 -3.73 -35.98
C LYS A 82 9.26 -4.20 -36.85
N GLN A 83 10.04 -5.13 -36.35
CA GLN A 83 11.19 -5.69 -37.07
C GLN A 83 10.78 -6.41 -38.33
N ILE A 84 9.64 -7.12 -38.31
CA ILE A 84 9.09 -7.82 -39.49
C ILE A 84 8.82 -6.82 -40.63
N VAL A 85 8.14 -5.72 -40.29
CA VAL A 85 7.81 -4.69 -41.28
C VAL A 85 9.06 -4.01 -41.80
N LYS A 86 9.98 -3.64 -40.91
CA LYS A 86 11.22 -2.97 -41.30
C LYS A 86 12.09 -3.81 -42.22
N ALA A 87 12.06 -5.13 -42.06
CA ALA A 87 12.81 -6.03 -42.90
C ALA A 87 12.16 -6.24 -44.26
N ALA A 88 10.83 -6.13 -44.37
CA ALA A 88 10.07 -6.43 -45.58
C ALA A 88 9.77 -5.21 -46.45
N TYR A 89 9.77 -4.00 -45.87
CA TYR A 89 9.33 -2.78 -46.54
C TYR A 89 10.33 -1.62 -46.33
N ASP A 90 10.31 -0.70 -47.30
CA ASP A 90 11.12 0.54 -47.23
C ASP A 90 10.57 1.50 -46.18
N GLN A 91 11.42 2.38 -45.69
CA GLN A 91 11.08 3.37 -44.68
C GLN A 91 9.83 4.20 -45.03
N GLU A 92 9.63 4.49 -46.33
CA GLU A 92 8.48 5.23 -46.84
C GLU A 92 7.15 4.57 -46.48
N ASP A 93 7.15 3.24 -46.42
CA ASP A 93 5.94 2.43 -46.19
C ASP A 93 5.68 2.20 -44.68
N TRP A 94 6.65 2.45 -43.82
CA TRP A 94 6.54 2.15 -42.37
C TRP A 94 5.34 2.83 -41.71
N ARG A 95 5.05 4.09 -42.09
CA ARG A 95 3.92 4.85 -41.53
C ARG A 95 2.57 4.19 -41.79
N ARG A 96 2.44 3.49 -42.89
CA ARG A 96 1.21 2.76 -43.25
C ARG A 96 0.89 1.67 -42.23
N TYR A 97 1.91 1.17 -41.55
CA TYR A 97 1.81 0.11 -40.53
C TYR A 97 1.94 0.66 -39.10
N GLY A 98 1.85 1.97 -38.93
CA GLY A 98 1.89 2.58 -37.62
C GLY A 98 3.27 2.77 -37.02
N ILE A 99 4.33 2.59 -37.81
CA ILE A 99 5.72 2.76 -37.37
C ILE A 99 6.17 4.17 -37.69
N MET A 100 6.43 4.97 -36.66
CA MET A 100 6.82 6.36 -36.81
C MET A 100 8.34 6.58 -36.71
N ASP A 101 9.12 5.52 -36.72
CA ASP A 101 10.57 5.59 -36.56
C ASP A 101 11.23 6.29 -37.74
N LYS A 102 12.31 6.99 -37.43
CA LYS A 102 13.22 7.53 -38.44
C LYS A 102 14.46 6.63 -38.44
N ARG A 103 14.47 5.58 -39.21
CA ARG A 103 15.60 4.65 -39.22
C ARG A 103 16.13 4.21 -37.86
#